data_0f5b08c00564c742c8d05d966d44cc85
#
_entry.id   0f5b08c00564c742c8d05d966d44cc85
#
_cell.length_a   1.000
_cell.length_b   1.000
_cell.length_c   1.000
_cell.angle_alpha   90.00
_cell.angle_beta   90.00
_cell.angle_gamma   90.00
#
_symmetry.space_group_name_H-M   'P 1'
#
loop_
_entity.id
_entity.type
_entity.pdbx_description
1 polymer ?
#
loop_
_entity_poly.entity_id
_entity_poly.type
_entity_poly.pdbx_seq_one_letter_code
_entity_poly.pdbx_strand_id
1 'polypeptide(L)'
;KARGITIATSHQEYETPNRHYAHVDCPGHADYIKNMITGAAQMDAAILVVAATDGPMPQTKEHVLLARQVNVPYIIVFLNKVDMLDPNDKDELIELVEMEIRELLNKYEFPGDKIPIIPGSALKAMEHGCGKEDCEACGPIIKLAKTLDEYIPEPKRATDKPFLMPIEDVFSITGRGTVVTGRIERGVVKTGDEVEIVGFVETKKTVCTGVEMFRKILDEGIAGDNVGCLLRGIGKDEVERGQVLAKPGSITPHKKFECEIYVLSKDEGGRH
;
A
#
# COMPACT_ATOMS: atom_id res chain seq x y z
N LYS A 1 2.04 -4.44 -18.83
CA LYS A 1 1.89 -3.05 -19.36
C LYS A 1 1.20 -2.99 -20.74
N ALA A 2 1.14 -4.07 -21.52
CA ALA A 2 0.52 -4.05 -22.85
C ALA A 2 -1.00 -3.79 -22.85
N ARG A 3 -1.70 -3.90 -21.70
CA ARG A 3 -3.14 -3.67 -21.55
C ARG A 3 -3.50 -2.40 -20.78
N GLY A 4 -2.53 -1.59 -20.34
CA GLY A 4 -2.77 -0.35 -19.60
C GLY A 4 -3.36 -0.50 -18.18
N ILE A 5 -3.36 -1.72 -17.63
CA ILE A 5 -3.85 -2.02 -16.27
C ILE A 5 -2.74 -2.61 -15.41
N THR A 6 -2.74 -2.27 -14.12
CA THR A 6 -1.85 -2.85 -13.11
C THR A 6 -2.37 -4.26 -12.75
N ILE A 7 -1.52 -5.27 -12.87
CA ILE A 7 -1.88 -6.68 -12.59
C ILE A 7 -1.35 -7.12 -11.23
N ALA A 8 -0.16 -6.66 -10.86
CA ALA A 8 0.51 -6.98 -9.59
C ALA A 8 0.92 -5.71 -8.88
N THR A 9 1.00 -5.77 -7.56
CA THR A 9 1.52 -4.67 -6.73
C THR A 9 2.93 -4.29 -7.18
N SER A 10 3.20 -3.00 -7.25
CA SER A 10 4.50 -2.44 -7.58
C SER A 10 4.93 -1.49 -6.47
N HIS A 11 6.16 -1.64 -6.02
CA HIS A 11 6.73 -0.79 -4.98
C HIS A 11 7.69 0.22 -5.61
N GLN A 12 7.52 1.48 -5.24
CA GLN A 12 8.38 2.59 -5.65
C GLN A 12 8.72 3.43 -4.43
N GLU A 13 9.82 4.15 -4.48
CA GLU A 13 10.22 5.09 -3.43
C GLU A 13 10.25 6.51 -3.98
N TYR A 14 9.88 7.46 -3.13
CA TYR A 14 10.12 8.89 -3.35
C TYR A 14 10.29 9.62 -2.02
N GLU A 15 10.87 10.79 -2.08
CA GLU A 15 11.18 11.60 -0.92
C GLU A 15 10.56 13.00 -1.06
N THR A 16 10.07 13.51 0.05
CA THR A 16 9.83 14.93 0.27
C THR A 16 10.94 15.49 1.15
N PRO A 17 11.04 16.81 1.35
CA PRO A 17 12.00 17.35 2.31
C PRO A 17 11.83 16.83 3.74
N ASN A 18 10.65 16.34 4.08
CA ASN A 18 10.29 15.93 5.44
C ASN A 18 10.24 14.43 5.64
N ARG A 19 10.02 13.63 4.56
CA ARG A 19 9.69 12.21 4.68
C ARG A 19 10.13 11.39 3.49
N HIS A 20 10.52 10.14 3.75
CA HIS A 20 10.68 9.08 2.76
C HIS A 20 9.41 8.23 2.69
N TYR A 21 8.92 7.97 1.48
CA TYR A 21 7.71 7.21 1.21
C TYR A 21 8.01 5.95 0.41
N ALA A 22 7.50 4.83 0.88
CA ALA A 22 7.33 3.62 0.09
C ALA A 22 5.94 3.64 -0.54
N HIS A 23 5.86 3.80 -1.85
CA HIS A 23 4.62 3.84 -2.61
C HIS A 23 4.27 2.45 -3.14
N VAL A 24 3.10 1.97 -2.80
CA VAL A 24 2.57 0.68 -3.26
C VAL A 24 1.47 0.96 -4.28
N ASP A 25 1.74 0.70 -5.56
CA ASP A 25 0.74 0.76 -6.62
C ASP A 25 -0.06 -0.54 -6.64
N CYS A 26 -1.34 -0.44 -6.29
CA CYS A 26 -2.25 -1.57 -6.22
C CYS A 26 -3.09 -1.70 -7.49
N PRO A 27 -3.34 -2.93 -7.98
CA PRO A 27 -4.26 -3.11 -9.09
C PRO A 27 -5.69 -2.72 -8.68
N GLY A 28 -6.34 -1.89 -9.50
CA GLY A 28 -7.71 -1.41 -9.25
C GLY A 28 -8.80 -2.28 -9.87
N HIS A 29 -8.48 -3.31 -10.64
CA HIS A 29 -9.47 -4.14 -11.33
C HIS A 29 -9.96 -5.30 -10.44
N ALA A 30 -11.27 -5.56 -10.46
CA ALA A 30 -11.93 -6.58 -9.63
C ALA A 30 -11.30 -7.98 -9.71
N ASP A 31 -10.73 -8.36 -10.88
CA ASP A 31 -10.06 -9.65 -11.05
C ASP A 31 -8.80 -9.81 -10.21
N TYR A 32 -8.22 -8.70 -9.72
CA TYR A 32 -6.96 -8.67 -8.97
C TYR A 32 -7.13 -8.24 -7.51
N ILE A 33 -8.36 -8.30 -6.98
CA ILE A 33 -8.70 -7.86 -5.63
C ILE A 33 -7.82 -8.50 -4.53
N LYS A 34 -7.40 -9.77 -4.73
CA LYS A 34 -6.48 -10.45 -3.81
C LYS A 34 -5.12 -9.75 -3.70
N ASN A 35 -4.59 -9.25 -4.80
CA ASN A 35 -3.33 -8.51 -4.82
C ASN A 35 -3.50 -7.12 -4.19
N MET A 36 -4.67 -6.51 -4.40
CA MET A 36 -5.03 -5.25 -3.76
C MET A 36 -5.14 -5.41 -2.24
N ILE A 37 -5.77 -6.48 -1.73
CA ILE A 37 -5.86 -6.75 -0.28
C ILE A 37 -4.47 -6.83 0.34
N THR A 38 -3.56 -7.58 -0.30
CA THR A 38 -2.18 -7.73 0.20
C THR A 38 -1.44 -6.39 0.25
N GLY A 39 -1.58 -5.56 -0.79
CA GLY A 39 -0.96 -4.23 -0.83
C GLY A 39 -1.60 -3.27 0.17
N ALA A 40 -2.93 -3.23 0.24
CA ALA A 40 -3.66 -2.31 1.11
C ALA A 40 -3.42 -2.58 2.60
N ALA A 41 -3.25 -3.84 3.01
CA ALA A 41 -2.97 -4.20 4.40
C ALA A 41 -1.63 -3.65 4.92
N GLN A 42 -0.74 -3.19 4.03
CA GLN A 42 0.57 -2.65 4.37
C GLN A 42 0.62 -1.13 4.44
N MET A 43 -0.48 -0.45 4.09
CA MET A 43 -0.49 1.00 3.95
C MET A 43 -0.68 1.71 5.28
N ASP A 44 0.13 2.73 5.53
CA ASP A 44 -0.10 3.70 6.59
C ASP A 44 -1.12 4.77 6.16
N ALA A 45 -1.28 4.96 4.86
CA ALA A 45 -2.29 5.83 4.25
C ALA A 45 -2.55 5.41 2.80
N ALA A 46 -3.68 5.82 2.23
CA ALA A 46 -4.02 5.59 0.84
C ALA A 46 -4.27 6.90 0.09
N ILE A 47 -3.83 6.93 -1.18
CA ILE A 47 -4.25 7.95 -2.14
C ILE A 47 -5.35 7.32 -3.00
N LEU A 48 -6.57 7.78 -2.83
CA LEU A 48 -7.71 7.37 -3.66
C LEU A 48 -7.74 8.25 -4.92
N VAL A 49 -7.52 7.63 -6.07
CA VAL A 49 -7.55 8.34 -7.36
C VAL A 49 -8.91 8.16 -8.00
N VAL A 50 -9.61 9.26 -8.26
CA VAL A 50 -10.94 9.29 -8.91
C VAL A 50 -10.85 10.19 -10.14
N ALA A 51 -11.45 9.77 -11.25
CA ALA A 51 -11.54 10.61 -12.44
C ALA A 51 -12.67 11.65 -12.27
N ALA A 52 -12.37 12.92 -12.47
CA ALA A 52 -13.37 13.99 -12.39
C ALA A 52 -14.47 13.86 -13.44
N THR A 53 -14.17 13.19 -14.55
CA THR A 53 -15.14 12.94 -15.65
C THR A 53 -16.19 11.90 -15.32
N ASP A 54 -15.86 10.94 -14.43
CA ASP A 54 -16.69 9.75 -14.18
C ASP A 54 -17.26 9.71 -12.77
N GLY A 55 -16.66 10.48 -11.84
CA GLY A 55 -16.99 10.43 -10.43
C GLY A 55 -16.65 9.08 -9.77
N PRO A 56 -17.21 8.79 -8.58
CA PRO A 56 -16.97 7.55 -7.87
C PRO A 56 -17.68 6.36 -8.53
N MET A 57 -16.95 5.57 -9.27
CA MET A 57 -17.41 4.34 -9.95
C MET A 57 -17.61 3.18 -8.94
N PRO A 58 -18.29 2.07 -9.33
CA PRO A 58 -18.44 0.90 -8.47
C PRO A 58 -17.13 0.39 -7.89
N GLN A 59 -16.06 0.36 -8.68
CA GLN A 59 -14.72 -0.01 -8.21
C GLN A 59 -14.17 0.94 -7.13
N THR A 60 -14.48 2.23 -7.23
CA THR A 60 -14.10 3.19 -6.19
C THR A 60 -14.73 2.83 -4.84
N LYS A 61 -16.00 2.38 -4.86
CA LYS A 61 -16.72 1.92 -3.66
C LYS A 61 -16.06 0.69 -3.07
N GLU A 62 -15.70 -0.28 -3.92
CA GLU A 62 -14.99 -1.49 -3.50
C GLU A 62 -13.63 -1.16 -2.87
N HIS A 63 -12.90 -0.20 -3.43
CA HIS A 63 -11.59 0.23 -2.91
C HIS A 63 -11.72 0.90 -1.53
N VAL A 64 -12.69 1.80 -1.36
CA VAL A 64 -12.93 2.47 -0.07
C VAL A 64 -13.36 1.47 1.00
N LEU A 65 -14.29 0.56 0.66
CA LEU A 65 -14.70 -0.51 1.55
C LEU A 65 -13.52 -1.40 1.96
N LEU A 66 -12.69 -1.80 0.99
CA LEU A 66 -11.53 -2.63 1.29
C LEU A 66 -10.52 -1.90 2.16
N ALA A 67 -10.22 -0.63 1.88
CA ALA A 67 -9.35 0.18 2.72
C ALA A 67 -9.86 0.22 4.17
N ARG A 68 -11.18 0.28 4.37
CA ARG A 68 -11.80 0.20 5.69
C ARG A 68 -11.59 -1.16 6.35
N GLN A 69 -11.82 -2.26 5.61
CA GLN A 69 -11.70 -3.63 6.12
C GLN A 69 -10.26 -3.99 6.54
N VAL A 70 -9.26 -3.48 5.83
CA VAL A 70 -7.85 -3.69 6.18
C VAL A 70 -7.29 -2.61 7.12
N ASN A 71 -8.16 -1.74 7.66
CA ASN A 71 -7.82 -0.69 8.62
C ASN A 71 -6.79 0.32 8.11
N VAL A 72 -6.87 0.76 6.85
CA VAL A 72 -6.11 1.91 6.37
C VAL A 72 -6.55 3.15 7.16
N PRO A 73 -5.67 3.81 7.92
CA PRO A 73 -6.10 4.83 8.87
C PRO A 73 -6.38 6.19 8.23
N TYR A 74 -5.74 6.50 7.10
CA TYR A 74 -5.83 7.81 6.44
C TYR A 74 -6.05 7.64 4.94
N ILE A 75 -6.91 8.50 4.38
CA ILE A 75 -7.15 8.60 2.93
C ILE A 75 -6.95 10.06 2.51
N ILE A 76 -6.31 10.26 1.37
CA ILE A 76 -6.28 11.52 0.62
C ILE A 76 -6.87 11.23 -0.75
N VAL A 77 -7.63 12.14 -1.31
CA VAL A 77 -8.22 11.97 -2.64
C VAL A 77 -7.48 12.83 -3.67
N PHE A 78 -7.08 12.22 -4.76
CA PHE A 78 -6.63 12.94 -5.94
C PHE A 78 -7.70 12.85 -7.03
N LEU A 79 -8.37 13.97 -7.31
CA LEU A 79 -9.40 14.08 -8.34
C LEU A 79 -8.71 14.36 -9.68
N ASN A 80 -8.46 13.29 -10.43
CA ASN A 80 -7.66 13.31 -11.64
C ASN A 80 -8.49 13.66 -12.88
N LYS A 81 -7.82 13.98 -14.00
CA LYS A 81 -8.40 14.30 -15.32
C LYS A 81 -9.25 15.56 -15.35
N VAL A 82 -8.99 16.54 -14.50
CA VAL A 82 -9.73 17.82 -14.53
C VAL A 82 -9.52 18.63 -15.81
N ASP A 83 -8.48 18.29 -16.56
CA ASP A 83 -8.19 18.86 -17.89
C ASP A 83 -9.15 18.38 -18.99
N MET A 84 -9.93 17.34 -18.72
CA MET A 84 -10.93 16.78 -19.66
C MET A 84 -12.33 17.34 -19.44
N LEU A 85 -12.55 18.14 -18.39
CA LEU A 85 -13.83 18.77 -18.10
C LEU A 85 -14.05 19.99 -19.04
N ASP A 86 -15.33 20.26 -19.38
CA ASP A 86 -15.68 21.47 -20.11
C ASP A 86 -15.33 22.71 -19.27
N PRO A 87 -14.57 23.67 -19.78
CA PRO A 87 -14.18 24.87 -19.03
C PRO A 87 -15.35 25.69 -18.47
N ASN A 88 -16.54 25.59 -19.09
CA ASN A 88 -17.72 26.36 -18.65
C ASN A 88 -18.35 25.76 -17.39
N ASP A 89 -18.27 24.44 -17.20
CA ASP A 89 -18.94 23.70 -16.12
C ASP A 89 -17.94 23.07 -15.16
N LYS A 90 -16.63 23.29 -15.36
CA LYS A 90 -15.53 22.62 -14.65
C LYS A 90 -15.65 22.72 -13.15
N ASP A 91 -15.85 23.90 -12.61
CA ASP A 91 -15.88 24.14 -11.17
C ASP A 91 -17.11 23.49 -10.53
N GLU A 92 -18.27 23.60 -11.17
CA GLU A 92 -19.53 22.96 -10.72
C GLU A 92 -19.43 21.44 -10.72
N LEU A 93 -18.83 20.86 -11.77
CA LEU A 93 -18.60 19.40 -11.86
C LEU A 93 -17.61 18.90 -10.81
N ILE A 94 -16.56 19.67 -10.53
CA ILE A 94 -15.60 19.33 -9.46
C ILE A 94 -16.32 19.31 -8.10
N GLU A 95 -17.10 20.34 -7.78
CA GLU A 95 -17.86 20.42 -6.52
C GLU A 95 -18.85 19.26 -6.39
N LEU A 96 -19.55 18.90 -7.45
CA LEU A 96 -20.48 17.79 -7.45
C LEU A 96 -19.78 16.46 -7.16
N VAL A 97 -18.68 16.17 -7.88
CA VAL A 97 -17.91 14.94 -7.67
C VAL A 97 -17.26 14.90 -6.30
N GLU A 98 -16.80 16.04 -5.77
CA GLU A 98 -16.30 16.13 -4.39
C GLU A 98 -17.39 15.76 -3.38
N MET A 99 -18.62 16.25 -3.54
CA MET A 99 -19.73 15.88 -2.64
C MET A 99 -20.00 14.37 -2.67
N GLU A 100 -20.07 13.77 -3.85
CA GLU A 100 -20.29 12.33 -4.00
C GLU A 100 -19.18 11.50 -3.33
N ILE A 101 -17.92 11.94 -3.47
CA ILE A 101 -16.77 11.28 -2.83
C ILE A 101 -16.87 11.40 -1.30
N ARG A 102 -17.22 12.57 -0.78
CA ARG A 102 -17.38 12.79 0.68
C ARG A 102 -18.50 11.94 1.27
N GLU A 103 -19.63 11.84 0.57
CA GLU A 103 -20.74 10.95 0.97
C GLU A 103 -20.31 9.49 0.99
N LEU A 104 -19.58 9.04 -0.05
CA LEU A 104 -19.04 7.70 -0.12
C LEU A 104 -18.09 7.39 1.05
N LEU A 105 -17.16 8.30 1.35
CA LEU A 105 -16.20 8.15 2.44
C LEU A 105 -16.91 8.13 3.80
N ASN A 106 -17.89 9.00 4.03
CA ASN A 106 -18.71 9.02 5.25
C ASN A 106 -19.51 7.72 5.41
N LYS A 107 -20.08 7.17 4.33
CA LYS A 107 -20.80 5.89 4.33
C LYS A 107 -19.93 4.74 4.86
N TYR A 108 -18.64 4.73 4.56
CA TYR A 108 -17.70 3.71 5.02
C TYR A 108 -16.88 4.15 6.23
N GLU A 109 -17.42 5.08 7.01
CA GLU A 109 -16.88 5.53 8.31
C GLU A 109 -15.48 6.18 8.23
N PHE A 110 -15.11 6.74 7.10
CA PHE A 110 -14.02 7.67 7.00
C PHE A 110 -14.52 9.11 7.24
N PRO A 111 -13.70 10.02 7.79
CA PRO A 111 -14.13 11.40 8.05
C PRO A 111 -14.18 12.23 6.74
N GLY A 112 -15.12 11.90 5.84
CA GLY A 112 -15.21 12.43 4.48
C GLY A 112 -15.17 13.96 4.40
N ASP A 113 -15.80 14.65 5.36
CA ASP A 113 -15.82 16.12 5.39
C ASP A 113 -14.45 16.76 5.67
N LYS A 114 -13.52 15.99 6.28
CA LYS A 114 -12.18 16.46 6.66
C LYS A 114 -11.07 15.96 5.74
N ILE A 115 -11.38 14.97 4.89
CA ILE A 115 -10.40 14.38 3.99
C ILE A 115 -10.02 15.38 2.90
N PRO A 116 -8.71 15.62 2.69
CA PRO A 116 -8.25 16.46 1.60
C PRO A 116 -8.61 15.87 0.24
N ILE A 117 -9.21 16.69 -0.62
CA ILE A 117 -9.45 16.35 -2.03
C ILE A 117 -8.67 17.36 -2.88
N ILE A 118 -7.85 16.86 -3.78
CA ILE A 118 -6.95 17.68 -4.60
C ILE A 118 -7.31 17.45 -6.07
N PRO A 119 -7.97 18.42 -6.72
CA PRO A 119 -8.22 18.36 -8.15
C PRO A 119 -6.95 18.66 -8.94
N GLY A 120 -6.72 17.89 -10.02
CA GLY A 120 -5.55 18.05 -10.87
C GLY A 120 -5.56 17.14 -12.10
N SER A 121 -4.50 17.22 -12.89
CA SER A 121 -4.24 16.33 -14.02
C SER A 121 -2.83 15.76 -13.92
N ALA A 122 -2.73 14.47 -13.64
CA ALA A 122 -1.44 13.78 -13.58
C ALA A 122 -0.75 13.77 -14.96
N LEU A 123 -1.53 13.67 -16.06
CA LEU A 123 -1.00 13.70 -17.41
C LEU A 123 -0.36 15.06 -17.72
N LYS A 124 -1.07 16.15 -17.46
CA LYS A 124 -0.55 17.51 -17.68
C LYS A 124 0.68 17.80 -16.85
N ALA A 125 0.69 17.37 -15.59
CA ALA A 125 1.86 17.51 -14.73
C ALA A 125 3.07 16.74 -15.28
N MET A 126 2.87 15.52 -15.77
CA MET A 126 3.94 14.69 -16.35
C MET A 126 4.47 15.27 -17.67
N GLU A 127 3.60 15.77 -18.55
CA GLU A 127 3.98 16.39 -19.82
C GLU A 127 4.74 17.71 -19.61
N HIS A 128 4.31 18.51 -18.64
CA HIS A 128 4.88 19.82 -18.38
C HIS A 128 6.19 19.76 -17.59
N GLY A 129 6.24 18.95 -16.51
CA GLY A 129 7.46 18.57 -15.79
C GLY A 129 8.27 19.71 -15.16
N CYS A 130 7.71 20.91 -14.95
CA CYS A 130 8.48 22.06 -14.44
C CYS A 130 8.82 22.02 -12.95
N GLY A 131 8.06 21.23 -12.16
CA GLY A 131 8.25 21.11 -10.72
C GLY A 131 7.97 22.36 -9.89
N LYS A 132 7.25 23.36 -10.44
CA LYS A 132 6.90 24.60 -9.75
C LYS A 132 5.52 24.51 -9.13
N GLU A 133 5.38 25.04 -7.90
CA GLU A 133 4.13 25.01 -7.14
C GLU A 133 3.04 25.93 -7.72
N ASP A 134 3.44 27.08 -8.23
CA ASP A 134 2.58 28.09 -8.88
C ASP A 134 2.15 27.68 -10.30
N CYS A 135 2.61 26.55 -10.80
CA CYS A 135 2.26 26.02 -12.12
C CYS A 135 0.89 25.32 -12.06
N GLU A 136 -0.03 25.71 -12.93
CA GLU A 136 -1.37 25.11 -13.03
C GLU A 136 -1.31 23.59 -13.26
N ALA A 137 -0.36 23.11 -14.05
CA ALA A 137 -0.19 21.69 -14.35
C ALA A 137 0.50 20.91 -13.23
N CYS A 138 1.61 21.43 -12.68
CA CYS A 138 2.45 20.73 -11.69
C CYS A 138 2.03 20.97 -10.25
N GLY A 139 1.43 22.14 -9.97
CA GLY A 139 1.02 22.56 -8.62
C GLY A 139 0.16 21.55 -7.87
N PRO A 140 -0.86 20.93 -8.48
CA PRO A 140 -1.66 19.90 -7.82
C PRO A 140 -0.86 18.69 -7.33
N ILE A 141 0.16 18.25 -8.06
CA ILE A 141 1.01 17.13 -7.63
C ILE A 141 1.91 17.54 -6.48
N ILE A 142 2.44 18.76 -6.50
CA ILE A 142 3.25 19.29 -5.38
C ILE A 142 2.36 19.49 -4.15
N LYS A 143 1.13 19.97 -4.34
CA LYS A 143 0.13 20.09 -3.27
C LYS A 143 -0.20 18.72 -2.67
N LEU A 144 -0.34 17.67 -3.49
CA LEU A 144 -0.54 16.31 -3.02
C LEU A 144 0.62 15.86 -2.13
N ALA A 145 1.88 16.04 -2.57
CA ALA A 145 3.06 15.69 -1.79
C ALA A 145 3.13 16.44 -0.44
N LYS A 146 2.84 17.74 -0.44
CA LYS A 146 2.75 18.54 0.81
C LYS A 146 1.62 18.05 1.72
N THR A 147 0.46 17.74 1.13
CA THR A 147 -0.68 17.22 1.91
C THR A 147 -0.37 15.87 2.55
N LEU A 148 0.41 15.00 1.88
CA LEU A 148 0.90 13.77 2.50
C LEU A 148 1.72 14.04 3.76
N ASP A 149 2.63 15.02 3.72
CA ASP A 149 3.47 15.39 4.86
C ASP A 149 2.65 16.00 6.02
N GLU A 150 1.65 16.81 5.71
CA GLU A 150 0.88 17.59 6.69
C GLU A 150 -0.30 16.81 7.30
N TYR A 151 -1.03 16.06 6.47
CA TYR A 151 -2.28 15.39 6.87
C TYR A 151 -2.04 14.02 7.49
N ILE A 152 -1.01 13.28 7.04
CA ILE A 152 -0.70 11.97 7.56
C ILE A 152 0.31 12.09 8.70
N PRO A 153 -0.05 11.73 9.96
CA PRO A 153 0.91 11.75 11.04
C PRO A 153 2.01 10.69 10.82
N GLU A 154 3.15 10.89 11.46
CA GLU A 154 4.20 9.89 11.44
C GLU A 154 3.72 8.60 12.13
N PRO A 155 3.76 7.45 11.43
CA PRO A 155 3.27 6.20 11.98
C PRO A 155 4.10 5.75 13.17
N LYS A 156 3.43 5.37 14.25
CA LYS A 156 4.11 4.77 15.41
C LYS A 156 4.59 3.37 15.07
N ARG A 157 5.89 3.17 15.03
CA ARG A 157 6.51 1.88 14.72
C ARG A 157 6.73 1.06 15.99
N ALA A 158 6.26 -0.19 15.99
CA ALA A 158 6.40 -1.11 17.13
C ALA A 158 7.77 -1.79 17.09
N THR A 159 8.85 -1.04 17.25
CA THR A 159 10.24 -1.53 17.18
C THR A 159 10.67 -2.29 18.45
N ASP A 160 9.99 -2.09 19.55
CA ASP A 160 10.22 -2.73 20.86
C ASP A 160 9.67 -4.17 20.95
N LYS A 161 8.85 -4.58 19.98
CA LYS A 161 8.26 -5.92 19.93
C LYS A 161 9.17 -6.92 19.22
N PRO A 162 8.99 -8.25 19.43
CA PRO A 162 9.70 -9.26 18.66
C PRO A 162 9.46 -9.10 17.15
N PHE A 163 10.52 -9.26 16.34
CA PHE A 163 10.47 -9.15 14.89
C PHE A 163 9.40 -10.06 14.28
N LEU A 164 8.66 -9.52 13.33
CA LEU A 164 7.64 -10.23 12.54
C LEU A 164 7.48 -9.55 11.17
N MET A 165 7.56 -10.36 10.12
CA MET A 165 7.37 -9.93 8.72
C MET A 165 6.57 -11.00 7.95
N PRO A 166 5.34 -10.71 7.49
CA PRO A 166 4.64 -11.57 6.55
C PRO A 166 5.41 -11.66 5.22
N ILE A 167 5.49 -12.86 4.65
CA ILE A 167 6.19 -13.09 3.38
C ILE A 167 5.22 -12.83 2.23
N GLU A 168 5.57 -11.85 1.39
CA GLU A 168 4.77 -11.43 0.24
C GLU A 168 5.24 -12.03 -1.06
N ASP A 169 6.56 -12.19 -1.20
CA ASP A 169 7.14 -12.79 -2.38
C ASP A 169 8.45 -13.51 -2.06
N VAL A 170 8.83 -14.46 -2.92
CA VAL A 170 10.01 -15.31 -2.75
C VAL A 170 10.81 -15.33 -4.03
N PHE A 171 12.07 -14.92 -3.94
CA PHE A 171 13.01 -14.87 -5.05
C PHE A 171 14.21 -15.76 -4.79
N SER A 172 14.76 -16.35 -5.84
CA SER A 172 16.05 -17.00 -5.79
C SER A 172 17.08 -16.14 -6.51
N ILE A 173 18.17 -15.82 -5.82
CA ILE A 173 19.30 -15.10 -6.41
C ILE A 173 20.43 -16.09 -6.62
N THR A 174 20.82 -16.31 -7.88
CA THR A 174 21.89 -17.21 -8.25
C THR A 174 23.17 -16.88 -7.49
N GLY A 175 23.74 -17.85 -6.77
CA GLY A 175 24.96 -17.71 -5.98
C GLY A 175 24.80 -17.00 -4.63
N ARG A 176 23.61 -16.48 -4.28
CA ARG A 176 23.34 -15.86 -2.99
C ARG A 176 22.34 -16.61 -2.11
N GLY A 177 21.33 -17.22 -2.69
CA GLY A 177 20.30 -17.98 -1.96
C GLY A 177 18.89 -17.45 -2.16
N THR A 178 18.02 -17.76 -1.25
CA THR A 178 16.60 -17.35 -1.26
C THR A 178 16.42 -16.03 -0.53
N VAL A 179 15.72 -15.10 -1.18
CA VAL A 179 15.30 -13.83 -0.62
C VAL A 179 13.79 -13.86 -0.45
N VAL A 180 13.32 -13.54 0.73
CA VAL A 180 11.91 -13.31 1.02
C VAL A 180 11.66 -11.83 1.20
N THR A 181 10.61 -11.31 0.60
CA THR A 181 10.24 -9.90 0.72
C THR A 181 8.96 -9.73 1.50
N GLY A 182 8.84 -8.60 2.17
CA GLY A 182 7.66 -8.22 2.92
C GLY A 182 7.84 -6.91 3.68
N ARG A 183 6.76 -6.42 4.24
CA ARG A 183 6.81 -5.31 5.20
C ARG A 183 7.04 -5.84 6.60
N ILE A 184 7.98 -5.25 7.32
CA ILE A 184 8.17 -5.55 8.74
C ILE A 184 7.01 -4.96 9.53
N GLU A 185 6.17 -5.83 10.11
CA GLU A 185 5.01 -5.40 10.91
C GLU A 185 5.41 -4.87 12.28
N ARG A 186 6.42 -5.50 12.87
CA ARG A 186 6.93 -5.13 14.21
C ARG A 186 8.36 -5.61 14.43
N GLY A 187 9.03 -4.98 15.36
CA GLY A 187 10.38 -5.31 15.77
C GLY A 187 11.46 -4.83 14.83
N VAL A 188 12.62 -5.41 14.97
CA VAL A 188 13.83 -5.13 14.20
C VAL A 188 14.47 -6.45 13.80
N VAL A 189 15.00 -6.54 12.59
CA VAL A 189 15.83 -7.65 12.11
C VAL A 189 17.18 -7.12 11.66
N LYS A 190 18.25 -7.76 12.09
CA LYS A 190 19.62 -7.42 11.71
C LYS A 190 20.25 -8.51 10.88
N THR A 191 21.21 -8.12 10.08
CA THR A 191 22.08 -9.10 9.40
C THR A 191 22.80 -9.96 10.47
N GLY A 192 22.63 -11.28 10.36
CA GLY A 192 23.16 -12.26 11.32
C GLY A 192 22.15 -12.80 12.32
N ASP A 193 20.96 -12.22 12.41
CA ASP A 193 19.93 -12.67 13.34
C ASP A 193 19.38 -14.06 12.97
N GLU A 194 19.15 -14.87 13.99
CA GLU A 194 18.36 -16.10 13.86
C GLU A 194 16.88 -15.73 13.67
N VAL A 195 16.26 -16.33 12.68
CA VAL A 195 14.84 -16.17 12.35
C VAL A 195 14.19 -17.52 12.11
N GLU A 196 12.87 -17.57 12.16
CA GLU A 196 12.12 -18.77 11.81
C GLU A 196 11.02 -18.46 10.80
N ILE A 197 10.76 -19.41 9.92
CA ILE A 197 9.68 -19.38 8.94
C ILE A 197 8.52 -20.17 9.54
N VAL A 198 7.41 -19.51 9.79
CA VAL A 198 6.23 -20.06 10.47
C VAL A 198 5.03 -20.01 9.53
N GLY A 199 4.23 -21.06 9.53
CA GLY A 199 2.99 -21.14 8.74
C GLY A 199 2.76 -22.53 8.21
N PHE A 200 2.13 -22.69 7.09
CA PHE A 200 1.57 -23.88 6.41
C PHE A 200 2.21 -25.25 6.70
N VAL A 201 3.50 -25.27 6.92
CA VAL A 201 4.31 -26.48 7.17
C VAL A 201 5.04 -26.38 8.50
N GLU A 202 5.85 -27.37 8.83
CA GLU A 202 6.70 -27.36 10.03
C GLU A 202 7.63 -26.14 10.04
N THR A 203 7.71 -25.48 11.21
CA THR A 203 8.54 -24.29 11.41
C THR A 203 10.00 -24.58 11.14
N LYS A 204 10.64 -23.78 10.30
CA LYS A 204 12.06 -23.89 9.97
C LYS A 204 12.84 -22.70 10.56
N LYS A 205 13.97 -23.00 11.18
CA LYS A 205 14.92 -22.00 11.66
C LYS A 205 15.99 -21.74 10.61
N THR A 206 16.38 -20.48 10.47
CA THR A 206 17.45 -20.05 9.58
C THR A 206 18.10 -18.77 10.11
N VAL A 207 19.04 -18.21 9.35
CA VAL A 207 19.70 -16.95 9.66
C VAL A 207 19.45 -15.96 8.54
N CYS A 208 19.06 -14.76 8.90
CA CYS A 208 18.99 -13.62 7.97
C CYS A 208 20.42 -13.13 7.70
N THR A 209 20.95 -13.41 6.52
CA THR A 209 22.33 -13.08 6.16
C THR A 209 22.47 -11.73 5.45
N GLY A 210 21.36 -11.06 5.16
CA GLY A 210 21.34 -9.73 4.58
C GLY A 210 19.95 -9.15 4.58
N VAL A 211 19.88 -7.83 4.72
CA VAL A 211 18.66 -7.03 4.64
C VAL A 211 18.86 -6.03 3.51
N GLU A 212 17.90 -5.93 2.61
CA GLU A 212 17.95 -5.03 1.46
C GLU A 212 16.61 -4.28 1.30
N MET A 213 16.69 -2.99 1.03
CA MET A 213 15.53 -2.14 0.74
C MET A 213 15.84 -1.29 -0.50
N PHE A 214 14.97 -1.36 -1.53
CA PHE A 214 15.13 -0.62 -2.79
C PHE A 214 16.56 -0.70 -3.38
N ARG A 215 17.16 -1.92 -3.38
CA ARG A 215 18.52 -2.19 -3.85
C ARG A 215 19.65 -1.59 -2.99
N LYS A 216 19.34 -1.05 -1.80
CA LYS A 216 20.31 -0.62 -0.80
C LYS A 216 20.46 -1.71 0.25
N ILE A 217 21.70 -2.10 0.53
CA ILE A 217 22.01 -3.05 1.61
C ILE A 217 21.94 -2.29 2.93
N LEU A 218 21.23 -2.86 3.89
CA LEU A 218 21.04 -2.31 5.22
C LEU A 218 21.67 -3.24 6.27
N ASP A 219 22.15 -2.66 7.37
CA ASP A 219 22.60 -3.43 8.53
C ASP A 219 21.42 -4.01 9.30
N GLU A 220 20.30 -3.28 9.33
CA GLU A 220 19.05 -3.68 9.97
C GLU A 220 17.82 -3.17 9.20
N GLY A 221 16.68 -3.85 9.37
CA GLY A 221 15.36 -3.40 8.96
C GLY A 221 14.48 -3.22 10.20
N ILE A 222 13.64 -2.19 10.21
CA ILE A 222 12.77 -1.83 11.34
C ILE A 222 11.29 -1.92 10.95
N ALA A 223 10.43 -2.00 11.95
CA ALA A 223 8.98 -2.00 11.75
C ALA A 223 8.55 -0.86 10.81
N GLY A 224 7.80 -1.20 9.77
CA GLY A 224 7.35 -0.31 8.70
C GLY A 224 8.16 -0.38 7.41
N ASP A 225 9.38 -0.89 7.44
CA ASP A 225 10.20 -1.03 6.23
C ASP A 225 9.72 -2.17 5.34
N ASN A 226 9.73 -1.92 4.03
CA ASN A 226 9.57 -2.97 3.01
C ASN A 226 10.95 -3.49 2.63
N VAL A 227 11.26 -4.71 3.06
CA VAL A 227 12.60 -5.26 2.90
C VAL A 227 12.62 -6.62 2.21
N GLY A 228 13.77 -6.94 1.64
CA GLY A 228 14.15 -8.30 1.26
C GLY A 228 15.13 -8.87 2.28
N CYS A 229 14.80 -10.02 2.87
CA CYS A 229 15.67 -10.75 3.78
C CYS A 229 16.30 -11.94 3.05
N LEU A 230 17.63 -11.99 3.00
CA LEU A 230 18.38 -13.11 2.45
C LEU A 230 18.50 -14.21 3.51
N LEU A 231 18.04 -15.41 3.19
CA LEU A 231 17.98 -16.55 4.12
C LEU A 231 19.07 -17.58 3.81
N ARG A 232 19.74 -18.04 4.87
CA ARG A 232 20.80 -19.04 4.76
C ARG A 232 20.21 -20.45 4.61
N GLY A 233 20.63 -21.19 3.56
CA GLY A 233 20.35 -22.62 3.44
C GLY A 233 18.88 -22.98 3.24
N ILE A 234 18.06 -22.03 2.80
CA ILE A 234 16.64 -22.23 2.47
C ILE A 234 16.49 -22.25 0.95
N GLY A 235 15.91 -23.32 0.40
CA GLY A 235 15.51 -23.40 -1.00
C GLY A 235 14.26 -22.57 -1.28
N LYS A 236 14.11 -22.12 -2.53
CA LYS A 236 12.92 -21.34 -2.94
C LYS A 236 11.60 -22.11 -2.76
N ASP A 237 11.65 -23.43 -2.92
CA ASP A 237 10.54 -24.38 -2.76
C ASP A 237 10.23 -24.72 -1.29
N GLU A 238 11.06 -24.26 -0.37
CA GLU A 238 10.90 -24.48 1.07
C GLU A 238 10.20 -23.32 1.80
N VAL A 239 9.89 -22.25 1.09
CA VAL A 239 9.23 -21.06 1.63
C VAL A 239 8.19 -20.54 0.65
N GLU A 240 7.02 -20.14 1.16
CA GLU A 240 5.89 -19.73 0.35
C GLU A 240 5.35 -18.37 0.81
N ARG A 241 4.77 -17.64 -0.14
CA ARG A 241 3.98 -16.44 0.15
C ARG A 241 2.87 -16.76 1.15
N GLY A 242 2.70 -15.91 2.16
CA GLY A 242 1.71 -16.06 3.22
C GLY A 242 2.24 -16.72 4.49
N GLN A 243 3.45 -17.31 4.45
CA GLN A 243 4.18 -17.64 5.68
C GLN A 243 4.72 -16.37 6.34
N VAL A 244 5.23 -16.50 7.55
CA VAL A 244 5.73 -15.38 8.34
C VAL A 244 7.18 -15.64 8.73
N LEU A 245 8.04 -14.65 8.50
CA LEU A 245 9.39 -14.63 9.04
C LEU A 245 9.34 -13.93 10.41
N ALA A 246 9.84 -14.58 11.46
CA ALA A 246 9.71 -14.09 12.81
C ALA A 246 10.94 -14.37 13.67
N LYS A 247 11.03 -13.66 14.81
CA LYS A 247 12.00 -13.99 15.86
C LYS A 247 11.70 -15.38 16.40
N PRO A 248 12.68 -16.27 16.58
CA PRO A 248 12.46 -17.63 17.03
C PRO A 248 11.63 -17.71 18.33
N GLY A 249 10.57 -18.55 18.29
CA GLY A 249 9.69 -18.79 19.43
C GLY A 249 8.74 -17.63 19.77
N SER A 250 8.65 -16.60 18.95
CA SER A 250 7.81 -15.42 19.24
C SER A 250 6.36 -15.54 18.78
N ILE A 251 6.07 -16.47 17.88
CA ILE A 251 4.72 -16.76 17.38
C ILE A 251 4.50 -18.26 17.22
N THR A 252 3.22 -18.65 17.24
CA THR A 252 2.80 -20.04 17.04
C THR A 252 1.63 -20.06 16.06
N PRO A 253 1.64 -20.96 15.05
CA PRO A 253 0.51 -21.09 14.14
C PRO A 253 -0.70 -21.69 14.84
N HIS A 254 -1.90 -21.17 14.56
CA HIS A 254 -3.15 -21.61 15.15
C HIS A 254 -4.04 -22.26 14.09
N LYS A 255 -4.70 -23.39 14.45
CA LYS A 255 -5.68 -24.08 13.60
C LYS A 255 -7.14 -23.74 13.94
N LYS A 256 -7.37 -23.17 15.13
CA LYS A 256 -8.69 -22.73 15.59
C LYS A 256 -8.60 -21.27 15.97
N PHE A 257 -9.55 -20.48 15.48
CA PHE A 257 -9.64 -19.05 15.75
C PHE A 257 -11.10 -18.62 15.69
N GLU A 258 -11.40 -17.51 16.32
CA GLU A 258 -12.66 -16.78 16.18
C GLU A 258 -12.43 -15.60 15.25
N CYS A 259 -13.41 -15.29 14.41
CA CYS A 259 -13.32 -14.18 13.49
C CYS A 259 -14.67 -13.47 13.35
N GLU A 260 -14.61 -12.20 13.04
CA GLU A 260 -15.73 -11.40 12.57
C GLU A 260 -15.74 -11.43 11.03
N ILE A 261 -16.93 -11.64 10.44
CA ILE A 261 -17.08 -11.76 9.00
C ILE A 261 -18.00 -10.65 8.50
N TYR A 262 -17.52 -9.84 7.58
CA TYR A 262 -18.33 -8.91 6.82
C TYR A 262 -18.66 -9.52 5.45
N VAL A 263 -19.95 -9.72 5.19
CA VAL A 263 -20.44 -10.27 3.91
C VAL A 263 -20.87 -9.12 3.02
N LEU A 264 -20.21 -8.98 1.87
CA LEU A 264 -20.54 -7.93 0.90
C LEU A 264 -21.99 -8.07 0.40
N SER A 265 -22.71 -6.96 0.37
CA SER A 265 -24.01 -6.87 -0.31
C SER A 265 -23.82 -6.87 -1.84
N LYS A 266 -24.92 -7.05 -2.60
CA LYS A 266 -24.87 -6.94 -4.07
C LYS A 266 -24.33 -5.61 -4.57
N ASP A 267 -24.75 -4.53 -3.91
CA ASP A 267 -24.36 -3.16 -4.28
C ASP A 267 -22.89 -2.86 -3.98
N GLU A 268 -22.25 -3.71 -3.18
CA GLU A 268 -20.83 -3.67 -2.83
C GLU A 268 -19.99 -4.67 -3.64
N GLY A 269 -20.56 -5.27 -4.67
CA GLY A 269 -19.85 -6.26 -5.51
C GLY A 269 -19.89 -7.68 -4.97
N GLY A 270 -20.69 -7.95 -3.95
CA GLY A 270 -20.91 -9.29 -3.41
C GLY A 270 -21.51 -10.25 -4.43
N ARG A 271 -21.10 -11.51 -4.39
CA ARG A 271 -21.66 -12.60 -5.21
C ARG A 271 -22.62 -13.45 -4.38
N HIS A 272 -23.65 -13.96 -5.05
CA HIS A 272 -24.57 -14.96 -4.48
C HIS A 272 -24.07 -16.35 -4.76
#